data_89bc73637fea3a87ef85c4b3ff1ee411
#
_entry.id   89bc73637fea3a87ef85c4b3ff1ee411
#
_cell.length_a   1.000
_cell.length_b   1.000
_cell.length_c   1.000
_cell.angle_alpha   90.00
_cell.angle_beta   90.00
_cell.angle_gamma   90.00
#
_symmetry.space_group_name_H-M   'P 1'
#
loop_
_entity.id
_entity.type
_entity.pdbx_description
1 polymer ?
#
loop_
_entity_poly.entity_id
_entity_poly.type
_entity_poly.pdbx_seq_one_letter_code
_entity_poly.pdbx_strand_id
1 'polypeptide(L)'
;VLLGRKPYIRWDVSKKDLLIVEEILDRLGLKTLALKYLDQLSGGELQKVSIARALAQDPEILLLDEPTNNLDLKNQIEAIRIIRDITRSGNIASIVVIHDLNLALRFSDKFLLLKENTIFAYGDMGVMTPENISSVYGVKVTVEKINGIPVVIPLEDVLL
;
A
#
# COMPACT_ATOMS: atom_id res chain seq x y z
N VAL A 1 4.32 -0.03 -17.42
CA VAL A 1 4.69 1.19 -16.66
C VAL A 1 4.56 2.44 -17.53
N LEU A 2 5.04 2.43 -18.78
CA LEU A 2 4.98 3.57 -19.69
C LEU A 2 3.55 4.14 -19.90
N LEU A 3 2.51 3.32 -19.78
CA LEU A 3 1.12 3.79 -19.78
C LEU A 3 0.80 4.81 -18.68
N GLY A 4 1.55 4.82 -17.57
CA GLY A 4 1.44 5.85 -16.55
C GLY A 4 1.83 7.24 -17.05
N ARG A 5 2.68 7.33 -18.08
CA ARG A 5 3.07 8.60 -18.71
C ARG A 5 2.05 9.15 -19.71
N LYS A 6 0.98 8.37 -20.03
CA LYS A 6 -0.04 8.77 -21.03
C LYS A 6 -0.57 10.19 -20.86
N PRO A 7 -0.80 10.74 -19.65
CA PRO A 7 -1.23 12.14 -19.50
C PRO A 7 -0.25 13.18 -20.04
N TYR A 8 1.02 12.83 -20.17
CA TYR A 8 2.11 13.71 -20.62
C TYR A 8 2.52 13.48 -22.07
N ILE A 9 2.12 12.34 -22.66
CA ILE A 9 2.44 11.97 -24.04
C ILE A 9 1.39 12.59 -24.97
N ARG A 10 1.82 13.50 -25.86
CA ARG A 10 0.92 14.14 -26.85
C ARG A 10 0.82 13.33 -28.14
N TRP A 11 1.92 13.14 -28.82
CA TRP A 11 2.00 12.47 -30.13
C TRP A 11 2.90 11.24 -30.12
N ASP A 12 4.01 11.31 -29.37
CA ASP A 12 4.98 10.24 -29.28
C ASP A 12 5.64 10.23 -27.90
N VAL A 13 6.24 9.11 -27.54
CA VAL A 13 6.98 8.91 -26.30
C VAL A 13 8.28 9.68 -26.36
N SER A 14 8.46 10.63 -25.45
CA SER A 14 9.69 11.41 -25.38
C SER A 14 10.83 10.63 -24.72
N LYS A 15 12.09 11.04 -24.98
CA LYS A 15 13.25 10.52 -24.25
C LYS A 15 13.11 10.73 -22.73
N LYS A 16 12.50 11.85 -22.31
CA LYS A 16 12.25 12.15 -20.89
C LYS A 16 11.30 11.13 -20.27
N ASP A 17 10.25 10.72 -20.97
CA ASP A 17 9.30 9.72 -20.46
C ASP A 17 9.97 8.36 -20.28
N LEU A 18 10.84 7.98 -21.21
CA LEU A 18 11.62 6.74 -21.11
C LEU A 18 12.57 6.75 -19.92
N LEU A 19 13.28 7.86 -19.69
CA LEU A 19 14.18 8.01 -18.53
C LEU A 19 13.43 7.92 -17.19
N ILE A 20 12.27 8.57 -17.07
CA ILE A 20 11.42 8.49 -15.88
C ILE A 20 11.00 7.05 -15.63
N VAL A 21 10.54 6.35 -16.65
CA VAL A 21 10.12 4.95 -16.53
C VAL A 21 11.31 4.05 -16.16
N GLU A 22 12.48 4.26 -16.76
CA GLU A 22 13.67 3.48 -16.42
C GLU A 22 14.11 3.67 -14.97
N GLU A 23 14.10 4.91 -14.46
CA GLU A 23 14.40 5.23 -13.06
C GLU A 23 13.43 4.54 -12.10
N ILE A 24 12.12 4.57 -12.39
CA ILE A 24 11.10 3.91 -11.58
C ILE A 24 11.28 2.40 -11.60
N LEU A 25 11.55 1.80 -12.76
CA LEU A 25 11.80 0.36 -12.88
C LEU A 25 13.04 -0.07 -12.08
N ASP A 26 14.09 0.74 -12.12
CA ASP A 26 15.31 0.48 -11.36
C ASP A 26 15.05 0.54 -9.85
N ARG A 27 14.38 1.61 -9.39
CA ARG A 27 14.01 1.84 -7.99
C ARG A 27 13.15 0.71 -7.39
N LEU A 28 12.29 0.08 -8.20
CA LEU A 28 11.41 -1.01 -7.79
C LEU A 28 11.99 -2.41 -8.06
N GLY A 29 13.22 -2.50 -8.58
CA GLY A 29 13.86 -3.76 -8.93
C GLY A 29 13.20 -4.50 -10.10
N LEU A 30 12.55 -3.76 -11.01
CA LEU A 30 11.81 -4.30 -12.16
C LEU A 30 12.59 -4.26 -13.47
N LYS A 31 13.83 -3.76 -13.47
CA LYS A 31 14.62 -3.53 -14.69
C LYS A 31 14.78 -4.79 -15.53
N THR A 32 15.02 -5.94 -14.90
CA THR A 32 15.15 -7.23 -15.59
C THR A 32 13.85 -7.77 -16.17
N LEU A 33 12.72 -7.18 -15.76
CA LEU A 33 11.37 -7.58 -16.18
C LEU A 33 10.78 -6.61 -17.22
N ALA A 34 11.51 -5.56 -17.60
CA ALA A 34 10.99 -4.46 -18.41
C ALA A 34 10.37 -4.88 -19.76
N LEU A 35 10.85 -5.97 -20.36
CA LEU A 35 10.39 -6.50 -21.64
C LEU A 35 9.54 -7.78 -21.52
N LYS A 36 9.23 -8.22 -20.30
CA LYS A 36 8.33 -9.36 -20.11
C LYS A 36 6.87 -8.94 -20.29
N TYR A 37 6.04 -9.87 -20.76
CA TYR A 37 4.60 -9.70 -20.79
C TYR A 37 4.02 -9.83 -19.37
N LEU A 38 2.85 -9.21 -19.13
CA LEU A 38 2.23 -9.20 -17.79
C LEU A 38 1.81 -10.59 -17.31
N ASP A 39 1.43 -11.48 -18.22
CA ASP A 39 1.08 -12.88 -17.95
C ASP A 39 2.27 -13.77 -17.53
N GLN A 40 3.49 -13.27 -17.71
CA GLN A 40 4.72 -13.94 -17.31
C GLN A 40 5.22 -13.49 -15.92
N LEU A 41 4.49 -12.58 -15.27
CA LEU A 41 4.87 -12.00 -13.98
C LEU A 41 4.14 -12.71 -12.84
N SER A 42 4.85 -12.89 -11.73
CA SER A 42 4.24 -13.31 -10.46
C SER A 42 3.31 -12.22 -9.90
N GLY A 43 2.41 -12.59 -8.97
CA GLY A 43 1.51 -11.63 -8.33
C GLY A 43 2.24 -10.45 -7.68
N GLY A 44 3.35 -10.71 -6.99
CA GLY A 44 4.17 -9.65 -6.38
C GLY A 44 4.86 -8.75 -7.41
N GLU A 45 5.32 -9.30 -8.53
CA GLU A 45 5.88 -8.51 -9.64
C GLU A 45 4.81 -7.67 -10.32
N LEU A 46 3.61 -8.21 -10.54
CA LEU A 46 2.46 -7.46 -11.07
C LEU A 46 2.08 -6.30 -10.15
N GLN A 47 2.08 -6.52 -8.83
CA GLN A 47 1.81 -5.45 -7.86
C GLN A 47 2.85 -4.34 -7.94
N LYS A 48 4.14 -4.67 -8.00
CA LYS A 48 5.21 -3.68 -8.21
C LYS A 48 5.04 -2.92 -9.52
N VAL A 49 4.63 -3.59 -10.61
CA VAL A 49 4.35 -2.95 -11.89
C VAL A 49 3.16 -1.97 -11.78
N SER A 50 2.13 -2.31 -11.01
CA SER A 50 0.99 -1.42 -10.76
C SER A 50 1.42 -0.15 -9.99
N ILE A 51 2.23 -0.30 -8.95
CA ILE A 51 2.82 0.82 -8.21
C ILE A 51 3.72 1.65 -9.15
N ALA A 52 4.59 1.00 -9.92
CA ALA A 52 5.47 1.67 -10.89
C ALA A 52 4.68 2.51 -11.91
N ARG A 53 3.54 1.98 -12.39
CA ARG A 53 2.66 2.70 -13.32
C ARG A 53 2.03 3.93 -12.66
N ALA A 54 1.61 3.82 -11.40
CA ALA A 54 1.05 4.95 -10.66
C ALA A 54 2.11 6.03 -10.42
N LEU A 55 3.33 5.66 -10.04
CA LEU A 55 4.46 6.58 -9.85
C LEU A 55 4.88 7.28 -11.13
N ALA A 56 4.77 6.60 -12.28
CA ALA A 56 5.09 7.21 -13.57
C ALA A 56 4.16 8.39 -13.93
N GLN A 57 3.06 8.58 -13.23
CA GLN A 57 2.21 9.77 -13.34
C GLN A 57 2.76 10.99 -12.61
N ASP A 58 3.88 10.85 -11.88
CA ASP A 58 4.47 11.90 -11.05
C ASP A 58 3.43 12.53 -10.09
N PRO A 59 2.78 11.69 -9.23
CA PRO A 59 1.69 12.14 -8.38
C PRO A 59 2.19 12.83 -7.12
N GLU A 60 1.44 13.81 -6.61
CA GLU A 60 1.62 14.35 -5.27
C GLU A 60 0.95 13.46 -4.21
N ILE A 61 -0.13 12.76 -4.60
CA ILE A 61 -0.89 11.84 -3.74
C ILE A 61 -1.03 10.50 -4.44
N LEU A 62 -0.64 9.43 -3.77
CA LEU A 62 -0.79 8.06 -4.23
C LEU A 62 -1.95 7.38 -3.50
N LEU A 63 -2.98 7.02 -4.25
CA LEU A 63 -4.14 6.28 -3.73
C LEU A 63 -4.00 4.81 -4.12
N LEU A 64 -3.99 3.93 -3.12
CA LEU A 64 -3.83 2.50 -3.31
C LEU A 64 -4.98 1.76 -2.61
N ASP A 65 -5.71 0.99 -3.37
CA ASP A 65 -6.78 0.14 -2.89
C ASP A 65 -6.30 -1.30 -2.78
N GLU A 66 -6.21 -1.81 -1.55
CA GLU A 66 -5.78 -3.17 -1.19
C GLU A 66 -4.48 -3.64 -1.91
N PRO A 67 -3.37 -2.89 -1.83
CA PRO A 67 -2.16 -3.22 -2.60
C PRO A 67 -1.47 -4.50 -2.14
N THR A 68 -1.95 -5.14 -1.09
CA THR A 68 -1.42 -6.40 -0.53
C THR A 68 -2.33 -7.59 -0.77
N ASN A 69 -3.49 -7.39 -1.40
CA ASN A 69 -4.44 -8.46 -1.61
C ASN A 69 -3.88 -9.56 -2.54
N ASN A 70 -4.21 -10.82 -2.25
CA ASN A 70 -3.75 -12.00 -3.00
C ASN A 70 -2.22 -12.18 -3.06
N LEU A 71 -1.47 -11.56 -2.17
CA LEU A 71 -0.04 -11.73 -2.03
C LEU A 71 0.28 -12.63 -0.83
N ASP A 72 1.34 -13.43 -0.92
CA ASP A 72 1.91 -14.09 0.24
C ASP A 72 2.54 -13.10 1.21
N LEU A 73 2.80 -13.51 2.46
CA LEU A 73 3.30 -12.66 3.52
C LEU A 73 4.58 -11.91 3.15
N LYS A 74 5.50 -12.54 2.43
CA LYS A 74 6.75 -11.90 1.98
C LYS A 74 6.46 -10.75 1.03
N ASN A 75 5.64 -11.01 0.01
CA ASN A 75 5.29 -10.03 -1.00
C ASN A 75 4.42 -8.89 -0.43
N GLN A 76 3.52 -9.18 0.53
CA GLN A 76 2.76 -8.15 1.27
C GLN A 76 3.69 -7.17 1.99
N ILE A 77 4.63 -7.70 2.79
CA ILE A 77 5.60 -6.86 3.52
C ILE A 77 6.46 -6.05 2.55
N GLU A 78 6.90 -6.66 1.45
CA GLU A 78 7.71 -5.98 0.45
C GLU A 78 6.93 -4.83 -0.22
N ALA A 79 5.68 -5.06 -0.62
CA ALA A 79 4.83 -4.05 -1.25
C ALA A 79 4.62 -2.83 -0.31
N ILE A 80 4.28 -3.06 0.95
CA ILE A 80 4.09 -1.98 1.92
C ILE A 80 5.40 -1.23 2.21
N ARG A 81 6.53 -1.93 2.30
CA ARG A 81 7.85 -1.27 2.45
C ARG A 81 8.16 -0.36 1.27
N ILE A 82 7.93 -0.83 0.05
CA ILE A 82 8.12 -0.03 -1.16
C ILE A 82 7.25 1.24 -1.11
N ILE A 83 5.96 1.12 -0.78
CA ILE A 83 5.05 2.26 -0.66
C ILE A 83 5.56 3.25 0.38
N ARG A 84 5.94 2.78 1.57
CA ARG A 84 6.50 3.61 2.64
C ARG A 84 7.79 4.33 2.22
N ASP A 85 8.71 3.61 1.59
CA ASP A 85 10.00 4.17 1.19
C ASP A 85 9.84 5.23 0.09
N ILE A 86 8.88 5.02 -0.83
CA ILE A 86 8.49 6.01 -1.85
C ILE A 86 7.88 7.25 -1.20
N THR A 87 6.95 7.07 -0.27
CA THR A 87 6.29 8.17 0.45
C THR A 87 7.31 9.03 1.19
N ARG A 88 8.24 8.39 1.91
CA ARG A 88 9.24 9.10 2.71
C ARG A 88 10.33 9.80 1.89
N SER A 89 10.71 9.22 0.76
CA SER A 89 11.82 9.76 -0.07
C SER A 89 11.35 10.68 -1.19
N GLY A 90 10.06 10.65 -1.56
CA GLY A 90 9.55 11.27 -2.77
C GLY A 90 8.68 12.52 -2.57
N ASN A 91 8.51 13.04 -1.34
CA ASN A 91 7.56 14.13 -1.05
C ASN A 91 6.10 13.80 -1.50
N ILE A 92 5.73 12.52 -1.50
CA ILE A 92 4.43 12.02 -1.94
C ILE A 92 3.63 11.62 -0.70
N ALA A 93 2.38 12.03 -0.60
CA ALA A 93 1.46 11.47 0.38
C ALA A 93 0.86 10.16 -0.15
N SER A 94 0.74 9.13 0.69
CA SER A 94 0.07 7.88 0.31
C SER A 94 -1.15 7.63 1.18
N ILE A 95 -2.27 7.33 0.56
CA ILE A 95 -3.48 6.84 1.20
C ILE A 95 -3.68 5.40 0.74
N VAL A 96 -3.70 4.47 1.70
CA VAL A 96 -3.74 3.03 1.41
C VAL A 96 -4.92 2.40 2.13
N VAL A 97 -5.79 1.73 1.40
CA VAL A 97 -6.80 0.86 2.00
C VAL A 97 -6.16 -0.48 2.31
N ILE A 98 -6.21 -0.90 3.57
CA ILE A 98 -5.60 -2.14 4.06
C ILE A 98 -6.61 -2.86 4.93
N HIS A 99 -6.82 -4.15 4.69
CA HIS A 99 -7.65 -5.01 5.55
C HIS A 99 -6.86 -5.63 6.71
N ASP A 100 -5.59 -5.89 6.51
CA ASP A 100 -4.72 -6.43 7.56
C ASP A 100 -4.34 -5.32 8.56
N LEU A 101 -4.98 -5.36 9.73
CA LEU A 101 -4.73 -4.41 10.82
C LEU A 101 -3.28 -4.45 11.30
N ASN A 102 -2.64 -5.61 11.31
CA ASN A 102 -1.27 -5.75 11.79
C ASN A 102 -0.26 -5.14 10.82
N LEU A 103 -0.52 -5.23 9.52
CA LEU A 103 0.25 -4.48 8.52
C LEU A 103 0.01 -2.98 8.65
N ALA A 104 -1.24 -2.54 8.81
CA ALA A 104 -1.56 -1.13 9.02
C ALA A 104 -0.84 -0.56 10.24
N LEU A 105 -0.94 -1.21 11.41
CA LEU A 105 -0.30 -0.77 12.66
C LEU A 105 1.23 -0.66 12.56
N ARG A 106 1.83 -1.50 11.73
CA ARG A 106 3.28 -1.57 11.61
C ARG A 106 3.87 -0.53 10.66
N PHE A 107 3.11 -0.10 9.65
CA PHE A 107 3.67 0.65 8.53
C PHE A 107 3.04 2.01 8.30
N SER A 108 1.87 2.32 8.91
CA SER A 108 1.16 3.59 8.72
C SER A 108 1.51 4.61 9.81
N ASP A 109 1.56 5.88 9.43
CA ASP A 109 1.77 7.00 10.35
C ASP A 109 0.45 7.56 10.89
N LYS A 110 -0.63 7.47 10.09
CA LYS A 110 -1.98 7.92 10.42
C LYS A 110 -3.00 6.86 10.03
N PHE A 111 -4.11 6.85 10.74
CA PHE A 111 -5.20 5.90 10.56
C PHE A 111 -6.51 6.64 10.35
N LEU A 112 -7.29 6.16 9.39
CA LEU A 112 -8.64 6.60 9.11
C LEU A 112 -9.56 5.38 9.22
N LEU A 113 -10.36 5.33 10.27
CA LEU A 113 -11.36 4.28 10.47
C LEU A 113 -12.69 4.73 9.88
N LEU A 114 -13.28 3.90 9.04
CA LEU A 114 -14.58 4.16 8.42
C LEU A 114 -15.62 3.18 8.97
N LYS A 115 -16.80 3.71 9.27
CA LYS A 115 -17.97 2.92 9.65
C LYS A 115 -19.22 3.54 9.05
N GLU A 116 -20.10 2.72 8.46
CA GLU A 116 -21.37 3.16 7.88
C GLU A 116 -21.22 4.37 6.94
N ASN A 117 -20.22 4.32 6.05
CA ASN A 117 -19.85 5.37 5.10
C ASN A 117 -19.47 6.73 5.73
N THR A 118 -19.12 6.75 7.02
CA THR A 118 -18.67 7.94 7.71
C THR A 118 -17.27 7.75 8.32
N ILE A 119 -16.59 8.86 8.57
CA ILE A 119 -15.34 8.84 9.34
C ILE A 119 -15.68 8.58 10.80
N PHE A 120 -15.31 7.39 11.29
CA PHE A 120 -15.49 6.99 12.69
C PHE A 120 -14.39 7.57 13.58
N ALA A 121 -13.12 7.44 13.15
CA ALA A 121 -11.98 8.01 13.85
C ALA A 121 -10.85 8.33 12.86
N TYR A 122 -10.06 9.37 13.17
CA TYR A 122 -8.87 9.76 12.44
C TYR A 122 -7.79 10.23 13.41
N GLY A 123 -6.56 9.76 13.21
CA GLY A 123 -5.43 10.14 14.06
C GLY A 123 -4.18 9.29 13.83
N ASP A 124 -3.28 9.37 14.79
CA ASP A 124 -2.11 8.50 14.89
C ASP A 124 -2.48 7.14 15.53
N MET A 125 -1.47 6.41 16.02
CA MET A 125 -1.65 5.13 16.70
C MET A 125 -2.65 5.19 17.86
N GLY A 126 -2.87 6.36 18.48
CA GLY A 126 -3.79 6.54 19.60
C GLY A 126 -5.26 6.24 19.27
N VAL A 127 -5.67 6.28 17.98
CA VAL A 127 -7.04 5.92 17.58
C VAL A 127 -7.24 4.42 17.38
N MET A 128 -6.16 3.63 17.35
CA MET A 128 -6.19 2.19 17.16
C MET A 128 -6.38 1.45 18.48
N THR A 129 -7.43 1.84 19.23
CA THR A 129 -7.78 1.20 20.51
C THR A 129 -8.64 -0.05 20.28
N PRO A 130 -8.64 -1.00 21.25
CA PRO A 130 -9.52 -2.17 21.20
C PRO A 130 -11.00 -1.79 20.99
N GLU A 131 -11.47 -0.71 21.64
CA GLU A 131 -12.85 -0.25 21.57
C GLU A 131 -13.19 0.25 20.15
N ASN A 132 -12.31 1.08 19.57
CA ASN A 132 -12.51 1.62 18.22
C ASN A 132 -12.48 0.50 17.18
N ILE A 133 -11.50 -0.40 17.25
CA ILE A 133 -11.38 -1.53 16.33
C ILE A 133 -12.60 -2.45 16.47
N SER A 134 -12.98 -2.82 17.71
CA SER A 134 -14.16 -3.67 17.94
C SER A 134 -15.44 -3.03 17.41
N SER A 135 -15.57 -1.70 17.57
CA SER A 135 -16.74 -0.95 17.07
C SER A 135 -16.86 -0.97 15.55
N VAL A 136 -15.73 -0.85 14.84
CA VAL A 136 -15.70 -0.82 13.37
C VAL A 136 -15.84 -2.21 12.76
N TYR A 137 -15.13 -3.20 13.31
CA TYR A 137 -15.06 -4.56 12.74
C TYR A 137 -16.12 -5.52 13.31
N GLY A 138 -16.80 -5.15 14.39
CA GLY A 138 -17.81 -6.00 15.02
C GLY A 138 -17.24 -7.22 15.76
N VAL A 139 -15.94 -7.24 16.05
CA VAL A 139 -15.22 -8.34 16.70
C VAL A 139 -14.47 -7.79 17.90
N LYS A 140 -14.56 -8.45 19.05
CA LYS A 140 -13.74 -8.09 20.22
C LYS A 140 -12.27 -8.37 19.95
N VAL A 141 -11.42 -7.40 20.24
CA VAL A 141 -9.98 -7.51 20.06
C VAL A 141 -9.24 -7.00 21.30
N THR A 142 -7.99 -7.42 21.45
CA THR A 142 -7.00 -6.72 22.29
C THR A 142 -5.87 -6.18 21.40
N VAL A 143 -5.20 -5.14 21.88
CA VAL A 143 -4.01 -4.56 21.22
C VAL A 143 -2.84 -4.70 22.16
N GLU A 144 -1.95 -5.60 21.83
CA GLU A 144 -0.77 -5.93 22.63
C GLU A 144 0.51 -5.42 21.95
N LYS A 145 1.60 -5.31 22.70
CA LYS A 145 2.93 -5.04 22.13
C LYS A 145 3.80 -6.28 22.24
N ILE A 146 4.16 -6.86 21.11
CA ILE A 146 5.10 -7.97 21.04
C ILE A 146 6.44 -7.43 20.50
N ASN A 147 7.48 -7.49 21.33
CA ASN A 147 8.79 -6.91 21.02
C ASN A 147 8.71 -5.42 20.58
N GLY A 148 7.81 -4.65 21.21
CA GLY A 148 7.61 -3.23 20.91
C GLY A 148 6.74 -2.95 19.68
N ILE A 149 6.31 -3.97 18.95
CA ILE A 149 5.43 -3.87 17.78
C ILE A 149 3.98 -4.06 18.23
N PRO A 150 3.06 -3.12 17.93
CA PRO A 150 1.65 -3.29 18.23
C PRO A 150 1.04 -4.40 17.36
N VAL A 151 0.22 -5.25 17.98
CA VAL A 151 -0.47 -6.37 17.32
C VAL A 151 -1.91 -6.40 17.79
N VAL A 152 -2.84 -6.47 16.85
CA VAL A 152 -4.25 -6.73 17.11
C VAL A 152 -4.47 -8.23 17.16
N ILE A 153 -5.04 -8.69 18.27
CA ILE A 153 -5.37 -10.08 18.51
C ILE A 153 -6.89 -10.19 18.66
N PRO A 154 -7.59 -10.85 17.72
CA PRO A 154 -9.01 -11.13 17.91
C PRO A 154 -9.20 -12.00 19.15
N LEU A 155 -10.13 -11.60 20.01
CA LEU A 155 -10.59 -12.39 21.13
C LEU A 155 -11.78 -13.20 20.60
N GLU A 156 -11.64 -14.51 20.52
CA GLU A 156 -12.78 -15.37 20.22
C GLU A 156 -13.82 -15.19 21.34
N ASP A 157 -14.86 -14.38 21.05
CA ASP A 157 -16.14 -14.76 21.61
C ASP A 157 -16.57 -15.97 20.78
N VAL A 158 -16.27 -17.15 21.26
CA VAL A 158 -16.96 -18.34 20.81
C VAL A 158 -18.43 -18.08 21.12
N LEU A 159 -19.13 -17.53 20.13
CA LEU A 159 -20.58 -17.60 20.11
C LEU A 159 -20.91 -19.06 19.91
N LEU A 160 -20.98 -19.81 21.05
CA LEU A 160 -21.68 -21.08 21.17
C LEU A 160 -23.16 -20.85 20.96
#